data_a0765a9cbec1d0b3efb24627acec914a
#
_entry.id   a0765a9cbec1d0b3efb24627acec914a
#
_cell.length_a   1.000
_cell.length_b   1.000
_cell.length_c   1.000
_cell.angle_alpha   90.00
_cell.angle_beta   90.00
_cell.angle_gamma   90.00
#
_symmetry.space_group_name_H-M   'P 1'
#
loop_
_entity.id
_entity.type
_entity.pdbx_description
1 polymer ?
#
loop_
_entity_poly.entity_id
_entity_poly.type
_entity_poly.pdbx_seq_one_letter_code
_entity_poly.pdbx_strand_id
1 'polypeptide(L)'
;MILVTCDDGIESPGLRAAVRAVLPLGDVIVSAPCEQQTGAGRSLPTFNDGAIHEVEYEVDGHRVPAYAIHGSPAQAVLYALVELVPYRPVLCVSGINFGANVGSGVTASGTVGAALEAADQGVPAMAVSLETDKKYHYNHSEEVDFSAATHFTRCLAARMLVRQMPADVDLLKVEVPCDATPHTPWRVTRLSRQRYFRALPTGRRSLAEKRRLDYEMVIDHATLEPDSDIQALLVERVVAVTPLSLDLTSRVALEELEAQLR
;
A
#
# COMPACT_ATOMS: atom_id res chain seq x y z
N MET A 1 -1.78 -15.39 13.13
CA MET A 1 -0.65 -14.44 12.98
C MET A 1 -0.93 -13.53 11.80
N ILE A 2 -0.63 -12.24 11.94
CA ILE A 2 -0.79 -11.20 10.92
C ILE A 2 0.62 -10.74 10.49
N LEU A 3 0.89 -10.73 9.18
CA LEU A 3 2.11 -10.15 8.61
C LEU A 3 1.90 -8.65 8.39
N VAL A 4 2.85 -7.83 8.82
CA VAL A 4 2.83 -6.37 8.58
C VAL A 4 4.10 -5.98 7.83
N THR A 5 3.94 -5.18 6.79
CA THR A 5 5.02 -4.64 5.95
C THR A 5 4.74 -3.18 5.58
N CYS A 6 5.72 -2.46 5.04
CA CYS A 6 5.55 -1.11 4.50
C CYS A 6 6.72 -0.78 3.57
N ASP A 7 6.46 -0.14 2.44
CA ASP A 7 7.51 0.32 1.52
C ASP A 7 8.29 1.56 2.02
N ASP A 8 7.78 2.24 3.04
CA ASP A 8 8.53 3.31 3.73
C ASP A 8 9.66 2.77 4.62
N GLY A 9 9.79 1.44 4.75
CA GLY A 9 10.88 0.77 5.47
C GLY A 9 10.57 0.49 6.95
N ILE A 10 11.48 -0.29 7.55
CA ILE A 10 11.32 -0.86 8.91
C ILE A 10 11.17 0.22 10.00
N GLU A 11 11.77 1.38 9.82
CA GLU A 11 11.75 2.47 10.80
C GLU A 11 10.52 3.41 10.63
N SER A 12 9.64 3.16 9.65
CA SER A 12 8.51 4.03 9.36
C SER A 12 7.54 4.16 10.53
N PRO A 13 7.17 5.39 10.96
CA PRO A 13 6.07 5.60 11.91
C PRO A 13 4.73 5.02 11.43
N GLY A 14 4.48 5.03 10.13
CA GLY A 14 3.31 4.41 9.53
C GLY A 14 3.29 2.89 9.69
N LEU A 15 4.44 2.21 9.59
CA LEU A 15 4.56 0.79 9.90
C LEU A 15 4.23 0.51 11.38
N ARG A 16 4.74 1.33 12.30
CA ARG A 16 4.40 1.24 13.72
C ARG A 16 2.90 1.42 13.96
N ALA A 17 2.28 2.36 13.24
CA ALA A 17 0.84 2.59 13.30
C ALA A 17 0.02 1.38 12.78
N ALA A 18 0.47 0.73 11.72
CA ALA A 18 -0.15 -0.51 11.21
C ALA A 18 -0.04 -1.64 12.24
N VAL A 19 1.13 -1.85 12.84
CA VAL A 19 1.32 -2.83 13.92
C VAL A 19 0.37 -2.55 15.08
N ARG A 20 0.33 -1.30 15.57
CA ARG A 20 -0.61 -0.85 16.64
C ARG A 20 -2.06 -1.16 16.29
N ALA A 21 -2.43 -1.03 15.03
CA ALA A 21 -3.79 -1.32 14.58
C ALA A 21 -4.16 -2.79 14.76
N VAL A 22 -3.24 -3.71 14.46
CA VAL A 22 -3.54 -5.15 14.38
C VAL A 22 -3.11 -5.95 15.60
N LEU A 23 -2.28 -5.41 16.49
CA LEU A 23 -1.89 -6.07 17.75
C LEU A 23 -3.07 -6.62 18.57
N PRO A 24 -4.21 -5.91 18.69
CA PRO A 24 -5.37 -6.47 19.42
C PRO A 24 -6.08 -7.62 18.70
N LEU A 25 -5.73 -7.89 17.44
CA LEU A 25 -6.41 -8.89 16.60
C LEU A 25 -5.69 -10.25 16.58
N GLY A 26 -4.45 -10.33 17.08
CA GLY A 26 -3.69 -11.58 17.17
C GLY A 26 -2.18 -11.37 17.10
N ASP A 27 -1.44 -12.47 17.01
CA ASP A 27 0.01 -12.42 16.87
C ASP A 27 0.44 -11.68 15.62
N VAL A 28 1.48 -10.87 15.73
CA VAL A 28 2.01 -10.03 14.64
C VAL A 28 3.46 -10.39 14.37
N ILE A 29 3.84 -10.39 13.12
CA ILE A 29 5.22 -10.40 12.64
C ILE A 29 5.42 -9.25 11.65
N VAL A 30 6.56 -8.59 11.72
CA VAL A 30 6.94 -7.49 10.82
C VAL A 30 8.05 -7.97 9.88
N SER A 31 7.88 -7.71 8.59
CA SER A 31 8.95 -7.88 7.60
C SER A 31 8.85 -6.73 6.60
N ALA A 32 9.85 -5.86 6.58
CA ALA A 32 9.84 -4.66 5.76
C ALA A 32 11.23 -4.36 5.19
N PRO A 33 11.36 -3.61 4.10
CA PRO A 33 12.64 -3.15 3.59
C PRO A 33 13.45 -2.41 4.67
N CYS A 34 14.79 -2.53 4.62
CA CYS A 34 15.69 -1.75 5.47
C CYS A 34 15.51 -0.25 5.27
N GLU A 35 15.24 0.16 4.04
CA GLU A 35 15.13 1.56 3.63
C GLU A 35 13.85 1.77 2.82
N GLN A 36 13.41 3.03 2.71
CA GLN A 36 12.26 3.42 1.91
C GLN A 36 12.42 3.03 0.43
N GLN A 37 11.41 2.38 -0.13
CA GLN A 37 11.36 1.84 -1.49
C GLN A 37 10.21 2.47 -2.31
N THR A 38 10.03 3.78 -2.20
CA THR A 38 8.95 4.50 -2.92
C THR A 38 9.03 4.25 -4.43
N GLY A 39 7.92 3.87 -5.02
CA GLY A 39 7.83 3.60 -6.46
C GLY A 39 8.35 2.23 -6.88
N ALA A 40 8.62 1.32 -5.94
CA ALA A 40 9.11 -0.01 -6.24
C ALA A 40 8.05 -0.91 -6.93
N GLY A 41 6.77 -0.60 -6.80
CA GLY A 41 5.70 -1.48 -7.31
C GLY A 41 5.78 -2.87 -6.70
N ARG A 42 5.35 -3.88 -7.45
CA ARG A 42 5.52 -5.30 -7.12
C ARG A 42 6.80 -5.87 -7.75
N SER A 43 7.93 -5.19 -7.56
CA SER A 43 9.19 -5.63 -8.16
C SER A 43 9.89 -6.71 -7.32
N LEU A 44 10.57 -7.63 -8.02
CA LEU A 44 11.39 -8.69 -7.45
C LEU A 44 12.82 -8.59 -8.01
N PRO A 45 13.58 -7.55 -7.64
CA PRO A 45 14.90 -7.32 -8.18
C PRO A 45 15.90 -8.42 -7.78
N THR A 46 16.73 -8.87 -8.73
CA THR A 46 17.73 -9.93 -8.51
C THR A 46 19.10 -9.41 -8.10
N PHE A 47 19.30 -8.10 -8.05
CA PHE A 47 20.59 -7.47 -7.71
C PHE A 47 20.75 -7.18 -6.21
N ASN A 48 19.69 -7.36 -5.40
CA ASN A 48 19.77 -7.25 -3.95
C ASN A 48 20.44 -8.51 -3.38
N ASP A 49 21.15 -8.36 -2.27
CA ASP A 49 21.84 -9.47 -1.61
C ASP A 49 20.88 -10.34 -0.76
N GLY A 50 19.65 -9.86 -0.53
CA GLY A 50 18.62 -10.58 0.20
C GLY A 50 18.93 -10.75 1.70
N ALA A 51 19.82 -9.95 2.28
CA ALA A 51 20.16 -10.05 3.69
C ALA A 51 18.94 -9.75 4.57
N ILE A 52 18.80 -10.54 5.62
CA ILE A 52 17.73 -10.43 6.63
C ILE A 52 18.37 -10.07 7.96
N HIS A 53 17.88 -9.00 8.58
CA HIS A 53 18.33 -8.57 9.89
C HIS A 53 17.17 -8.59 10.87
N GLU A 54 17.28 -9.40 11.93
CA GLU A 54 16.37 -9.31 13.06
C GLU A 54 16.60 -7.97 13.78
N VAL A 55 15.52 -7.25 14.08
CA VAL A 55 15.58 -5.94 14.73
C VAL A 55 14.72 -5.91 15.99
N GLU A 56 15.16 -5.15 16.99
CA GLU A 56 14.32 -4.89 18.16
C GLU A 56 13.17 -3.97 17.75
N TYR A 57 11.95 -4.45 17.93
CA TYR A 57 10.75 -3.72 17.53
C TYR A 57 9.71 -3.78 18.65
N GLU A 58 9.39 -2.61 19.18
CA GLU A 58 8.43 -2.46 20.25
C GLU A 58 7.37 -1.44 19.89
N VAL A 59 6.11 -1.79 20.10
CA VAL A 59 4.95 -0.92 19.89
C VAL A 59 4.05 -1.01 21.11
N ASP A 60 3.82 0.14 21.76
CA ASP A 60 2.95 0.27 22.95
C ASP A 60 3.30 -0.74 24.08
N GLY A 61 4.61 -0.98 24.29
CA GLY A 61 5.12 -1.92 25.32
C GLY A 61 5.09 -3.40 24.91
N HIS A 62 4.70 -3.71 23.67
CA HIS A 62 4.70 -5.08 23.14
C HIS A 62 5.90 -5.28 22.20
N ARG A 63 6.73 -6.29 22.51
CA ARG A 63 7.77 -6.76 21.59
C ARG A 63 7.15 -7.58 20.48
N VAL A 64 7.50 -7.24 19.23
CA VAL A 64 7.01 -7.90 18.02
C VAL A 64 8.21 -8.44 17.24
N PRO A 65 8.21 -9.71 16.81
CA PRO A 65 9.21 -10.24 15.89
C PRO A 65 9.27 -9.37 14.64
N ALA A 66 10.46 -8.84 14.31
CA ALA A 66 10.61 -7.90 13.21
C ALA A 66 11.92 -8.11 12.46
N TYR A 67 11.84 -8.01 11.15
CA TYR A 67 12.93 -8.29 10.23
C TYR A 67 13.04 -7.18 9.19
N ALA A 68 14.26 -6.62 9.09
CA ALA A 68 14.63 -5.67 8.06
C ALA A 68 15.26 -6.41 6.87
N ILE A 69 14.74 -6.20 5.69
CA ILE A 69 15.10 -6.94 4.48
C ILE A 69 15.87 -6.04 3.50
N HIS A 70 17.02 -6.48 3.03
CA HIS A 70 17.69 -5.86 1.90
C HIS A 70 16.98 -6.27 0.59
N GLY A 71 15.86 -5.64 0.31
CA GLY A 71 15.00 -5.98 -0.81
C GLY A 71 13.86 -5.02 -1.02
N SER A 72 13.04 -5.29 -2.03
CA SER A 72 11.80 -4.57 -2.26
C SER A 72 10.72 -4.94 -1.24
N PRO A 73 9.62 -4.16 -1.15
CA PRO A 73 8.48 -4.51 -0.30
C PRO A 73 7.86 -5.87 -0.64
N ALA A 74 7.78 -6.22 -1.92
CA ALA A 74 7.31 -7.53 -2.37
C ALA A 74 8.27 -8.65 -1.93
N GLN A 75 9.59 -8.43 -2.02
CA GLN A 75 10.58 -9.38 -1.50
C GLN A 75 10.49 -9.54 0.01
N ALA A 76 10.24 -8.46 0.76
CA ALA A 76 10.06 -8.55 2.21
C ALA A 76 8.88 -9.46 2.59
N VAL A 77 7.79 -9.42 1.82
CA VAL A 77 6.66 -10.36 1.96
C VAL A 77 7.10 -11.78 1.64
N LEU A 78 7.79 -12.01 0.53
CA LEU A 78 8.25 -13.35 0.13
C LEU A 78 9.18 -13.97 1.16
N TYR A 79 10.21 -13.23 1.62
CA TYR A 79 11.12 -13.71 2.67
C TYR A 79 10.34 -14.06 3.95
N ALA A 80 9.37 -13.23 4.34
CA ALA A 80 8.53 -13.55 5.48
C ALA A 80 7.81 -14.88 5.29
N LEU A 81 7.17 -15.10 4.15
CA LEU A 81 6.34 -16.28 3.90
C LEU A 81 7.14 -17.58 3.72
N VAL A 82 8.37 -17.47 3.20
CA VAL A 82 9.20 -18.64 2.87
C VAL A 82 10.15 -19.03 4.01
N GLU A 83 10.68 -18.04 4.76
CA GLU A 83 11.77 -18.28 5.71
C GLU A 83 11.45 -17.93 7.17
N LEU A 84 10.57 -16.92 7.41
CA LEU A 84 10.46 -16.34 8.75
C LEU A 84 9.22 -16.79 9.51
N VAL A 85 8.11 -17.07 8.83
CA VAL A 85 6.86 -17.44 9.50
C VAL A 85 6.78 -18.96 9.74
N PRO A 86 6.41 -19.42 10.95
CA PRO A 86 6.26 -20.84 11.22
C PRO A 86 4.99 -21.46 10.57
N TYR A 87 4.03 -20.63 10.19
CA TYR A 87 2.78 -21.01 9.50
C TYR A 87 2.23 -19.82 8.73
N ARG A 88 1.42 -20.09 7.70
CA ARG A 88 0.87 -19.06 6.82
C ARG A 88 0.08 -18.01 7.61
N PRO A 89 0.37 -16.71 7.42
CA PRO A 89 -0.43 -15.64 8.01
C PRO A 89 -1.88 -15.68 7.53
N VAL A 90 -2.80 -15.25 8.37
CA VAL A 90 -4.23 -15.15 8.04
C VAL A 90 -4.60 -13.80 7.39
N LEU A 91 -3.68 -12.85 7.46
CA LEU A 91 -3.81 -11.51 6.85
C LEU A 91 -2.42 -10.91 6.68
N CYS A 92 -2.21 -10.18 5.58
CA CYS A 92 -1.09 -9.27 5.39
C CYS A 92 -1.60 -7.83 5.36
N VAL A 93 -0.99 -6.95 6.16
CA VAL A 93 -1.24 -5.51 6.13
C VAL A 93 0.01 -4.82 5.63
N SER A 94 -0.08 -4.15 4.48
CA SER A 94 0.97 -3.32 3.91
C SER A 94 0.66 -1.85 4.15
N GLY A 95 1.52 -1.15 4.84
CA GLY A 95 1.36 0.26 5.21
C GLY A 95 1.63 0.49 6.71
N ILE A 96 1.19 1.63 7.25
CA ILE A 96 0.41 2.72 6.62
C ILE A 96 1.38 3.64 5.88
N ASN A 97 1.20 3.77 4.58
CA ASN A 97 2.05 4.56 3.69
C ASN A 97 1.88 6.07 3.92
N PHE A 98 2.99 6.81 3.81
CA PHE A 98 2.99 8.27 3.72
C PHE A 98 2.62 8.72 2.29
N GLY A 99 1.42 9.23 2.13
CA GLY A 99 0.89 9.68 0.85
C GLY A 99 -0.08 8.69 0.21
N ALA A 100 -1.00 9.23 -0.56
CA ALA A 100 -2.07 8.46 -1.19
C ALA A 100 -1.57 7.60 -2.36
N ASN A 101 -2.14 6.41 -2.50
CA ASN A 101 -1.92 5.48 -3.61
C ASN A 101 -3.20 5.34 -4.45
N VAL A 102 -3.54 6.39 -5.21
CA VAL A 102 -4.81 6.49 -5.94
C VAL A 102 -4.64 6.47 -7.46
N GLY A 103 -5.74 6.18 -8.13
CA GLY A 103 -5.83 6.17 -9.58
C GLY A 103 -4.88 5.17 -10.25
N SER A 104 -4.55 5.43 -11.51
CA SER A 104 -3.71 4.52 -12.31
C SER A 104 -2.25 4.38 -11.80
N GLY A 105 -1.82 5.25 -10.86
CA GLY A 105 -0.51 5.17 -10.22
C GLY A 105 -0.33 3.98 -9.27
N VAL A 106 -1.40 3.29 -8.91
CA VAL A 106 -1.41 2.16 -7.97
C VAL A 106 -0.42 1.06 -8.35
N THR A 107 -0.17 0.84 -9.64
CA THR A 107 0.77 -0.18 -10.12
C THR A 107 2.24 0.12 -9.82
N ALA A 108 2.57 1.39 -9.52
CA ALA A 108 3.91 1.81 -9.12
C ALA A 108 4.10 1.84 -7.59
N SER A 109 3.02 1.71 -6.81
CA SER A 109 3.07 1.74 -5.35
C SER A 109 3.75 0.49 -4.78
N GLY A 110 4.77 0.68 -3.94
CA GLY A 110 5.39 -0.41 -3.20
C GLY A 110 4.46 -1.00 -2.14
N THR A 111 3.65 -0.15 -1.50
CA THR A 111 2.61 -0.55 -0.54
C THR A 111 1.60 -1.51 -1.17
N VAL A 112 1.04 -1.12 -2.33
CA VAL A 112 0.09 -1.98 -3.05
C VAL A 112 0.79 -3.20 -3.61
N GLY A 113 2.03 -3.05 -4.11
CA GLY A 113 2.84 -4.14 -4.63
C GLY A 113 3.11 -5.25 -3.61
N ALA A 114 3.42 -4.88 -2.37
CA ALA A 114 3.60 -5.85 -1.28
C ALA A 114 2.29 -6.58 -0.94
N ALA A 115 1.16 -5.85 -0.90
CA ALA A 115 -0.15 -6.47 -0.67
C ALA A 115 -0.56 -7.41 -1.82
N LEU A 116 -0.28 -7.03 -3.08
CA LEU A 116 -0.49 -7.89 -4.26
C LEU A 116 0.37 -9.15 -4.17
N GLU A 117 1.63 -9.04 -3.71
CA GLU A 117 2.49 -10.20 -3.52
C GLU A 117 1.94 -11.16 -2.48
N ALA A 118 1.49 -10.65 -1.32
CA ALA A 118 0.86 -11.47 -0.30
C ALA A 118 -0.40 -12.19 -0.83
N ALA A 119 -1.25 -11.47 -1.58
CA ALA A 119 -2.45 -12.02 -2.17
C ALA A 119 -2.15 -13.14 -3.19
N ASP A 120 -1.15 -12.94 -4.05
CA ASP A 120 -0.69 -13.95 -5.02
C ASP A 120 -0.16 -15.23 -4.34
N GLN A 121 0.46 -15.07 -3.17
CA GLN A 121 0.86 -16.19 -2.32
C GLN A 121 -0.31 -16.80 -1.52
N GLY A 122 -1.55 -16.35 -1.76
CA GLY A 122 -2.76 -16.87 -1.13
C GLY A 122 -2.96 -16.39 0.32
N VAL A 123 -2.40 -15.24 0.69
CA VAL A 123 -2.64 -14.59 1.98
C VAL A 123 -3.57 -13.40 1.75
N PRO A 124 -4.77 -13.35 2.36
CA PRO A 124 -5.64 -12.18 2.29
C PRO A 124 -4.85 -10.91 2.63
N ALA A 125 -5.01 -9.84 1.87
CA ALA A 125 -4.14 -8.68 2.02
C ALA A 125 -4.91 -7.35 2.04
N MET A 126 -4.31 -6.36 2.70
CA MET A 126 -4.79 -4.98 2.74
C MET A 126 -3.61 -4.02 2.55
N ALA A 127 -3.73 -3.08 1.62
CA ALA A 127 -2.81 -1.95 1.44
C ALA A 127 -3.45 -0.69 2.02
N VAL A 128 -2.77 -0.02 2.95
CA VAL A 128 -3.30 1.16 3.63
C VAL A 128 -2.40 2.36 3.43
N SER A 129 -2.99 3.50 3.07
CA SER A 129 -2.28 4.76 2.89
C SER A 129 -3.00 5.90 3.62
N LEU A 130 -2.23 6.83 4.12
CA LEU A 130 -2.71 8.10 4.65
C LEU A 130 -2.32 9.21 3.68
N GLU A 131 -3.28 10.01 3.24
CA GLU A 131 -2.98 11.25 2.51
C GLU A 131 -2.09 12.13 3.37
N THR A 132 -0.95 12.57 2.82
CA THR A 132 -0.04 13.50 3.48
C THR A 132 0.43 14.59 2.54
N ASP A 133 0.93 15.69 3.07
CA ASP A 133 1.63 16.70 2.28
C ASP A 133 2.87 16.07 1.62
N LYS A 134 3.15 16.47 0.38
CA LYS A 134 4.31 16.02 -0.41
C LYS A 134 5.64 16.12 0.38
N LYS A 135 5.78 17.07 1.27
CA LYS A 135 6.99 17.24 2.09
C LYS A 135 7.30 16.04 3.00
N TYR A 136 6.28 15.22 3.30
CA TYR A 136 6.42 14.03 4.14
C TYR A 136 6.67 12.74 3.37
N HIS A 137 6.54 12.74 2.03
CA HIS A 137 6.66 11.52 1.22
C HIS A 137 8.05 10.87 1.24
N TYR A 138 9.08 11.58 1.68
CA TYR A 138 10.47 11.11 1.70
C TYR A 138 11.14 11.31 3.06
N ASN A 139 10.36 11.40 4.11
CA ASN A 139 10.89 11.46 5.46
C ASN A 139 9.97 10.70 6.43
N HIS A 140 10.55 10.27 7.55
CA HIS A 140 9.82 9.58 8.61
C HIS A 140 9.35 10.57 9.67
N SER A 141 8.61 11.61 9.28
CA SER A 141 8.15 12.65 10.19
C SER A 141 7.16 12.09 11.22
N GLU A 142 7.45 12.35 12.49
CA GLU A 142 6.54 12.04 13.60
C GLU A 142 5.42 13.08 13.77
N GLU A 143 5.42 14.15 12.96
CA GLU A 143 4.36 15.15 12.96
C GLU A 143 3.05 14.63 12.32
N VAL A 144 3.12 13.55 11.57
CA VAL A 144 1.95 12.96 10.88
C VAL A 144 1.12 12.16 11.88
N ASP A 145 -0.15 12.52 12.01
CA ASP A 145 -1.10 11.79 12.86
C ASP A 145 -1.71 10.60 12.11
N PHE A 146 -1.33 9.40 12.50
CA PHE A 146 -1.86 8.14 11.97
C PHE A 146 -3.09 7.62 12.71
N SER A 147 -3.65 8.34 13.67
CA SER A 147 -4.71 7.83 14.56
C SER A 147 -5.96 7.35 13.80
N ALA A 148 -6.45 8.16 12.85
CA ALA A 148 -7.57 7.77 12.01
C ALA A 148 -7.25 6.57 11.11
N ALA A 149 -6.09 6.56 10.46
CA ALA A 149 -5.65 5.46 9.62
C ALA A 149 -5.47 4.15 10.43
N THR A 150 -4.92 4.24 11.64
CA THR A 150 -4.85 3.12 12.61
C THR A 150 -6.24 2.58 12.94
N HIS A 151 -7.22 3.46 13.19
CA HIS A 151 -8.60 3.07 13.47
C HIS A 151 -9.21 2.29 12.30
N PHE A 152 -9.14 2.83 11.07
CA PHE A 152 -9.72 2.18 9.89
C PHE A 152 -9.00 0.87 9.54
N THR A 153 -7.68 0.83 9.68
CA THR A 153 -6.88 -0.39 9.52
C THR A 153 -7.39 -1.49 10.45
N ARG A 154 -7.55 -1.20 11.75
CA ARG A 154 -8.08 -2.15 12.72
C ARG A 154 -9.47 -2.63 12.38
N CYS A 155 -10.38 -1.70 12.08
CA CYS A 155 -11.78 -2.02 11.78
C CYS A 155 -11.93 -2.91 10.54
N LEU A 156 -11.18 -2.62 9.48
CA LEU A 156 -11.23 -3.39 8.23
C LEU A 156 -10.50 -4.73 8.38
N ALA A 157 -9.34 -4.76 9.01
CA ALA A 157 -8.62 -6.00 9.32
C ALA A 157 -9.49 -6.96 10.13
N ALA A 158 -10.15 -6.49 11.18
CA ALA A 158 -11.06 -7.32 11.98
C ALA A 158 -12.22 -7.90 11.13
N ARG A 159 -12.74 -7.16 10.16
CA ARG A 159 -13.77 -7.67 9.23
C ARG A 159 -13.22 -8.71 8.27
N MET A 160 -12.03 -8.50 7.72
CA MET A 160 -11.37 -9.46 6.82
C MET A 160 -11.05 -10.78 7.50
N LEU A 161 -10.71 -10.76 8.79
CA LEU A 161 -10.42 -11.98 9.57
C LEU A 161 -11.65 -12.87 9.80
N VAL A 162 -12.87 -12.30 9.76
CA VAL A 162 -14.11 -13.03 10.05
C VAL A 162 -15.02 -13.21 8.84
N ARG A 163 -14.70 -12.59 7.70
CA ARG A 163 -15.52 -12.63 6.48
C ARG A 163 -14.67 -13.03 5.29
N GLN A 164 -15.16 -14.00 4.54
CA GLN A 164 -14.58 -14.32 3.24
C GLN A 164 -14.93 -13.21 2.24
N MET A 165 -13.90 -12.71 1.53
CA MET A 165 -14.09 -11.75 0.44
C MET A 165 -14.66 -12.47 -0.79
N PRO A 166 -15.38 -11.76 -1.69
CA PRO A 166 -15.75 -12.29 -2.99
C PRO A 166 -14.54 -12.82 -3.78
N ALA A 167 -14.74 -13.81 -4.64
CA ALA A 167 -13.64 -14.53 -5.30
C ALA A 167 -12.74 -13.65 -6.18
N ASP A 168 -13.22 -12.51 -6.68
CA ASP A 168 -12.46 -11.54 -7.48
C ASP A 168 -11.88 -10.39 -6.64
N VAL A 169 -11.90 -10.51 -5.30
CA VAL A 169 -11.31 -9.53 -4.39
C VAL A 169 -10.11 -10.16 -3.72
N ASP A 170 -8.92 -9.93 -4.30
CA ASP A 170 -7.67 -10.47 -3.78
C ASP A 170 -7.11 -9.63 -2.63
N LEU A 171 -7.32 -8.30 -2.67
CA LEU A 171 -6.96 -7.41 -1.58
C LEU A 171 -7.88 -6.20 -1.48
N LEU A 172 -7.84 -5.52 -0.34
CA LEU A 172 -8.45 -4.22 -0.14
C LEU A 172 -7.38 -3.12 -0.12
N LYS A 173 -7.54 -2.11 -0.97
CA LYS A 173 -6.76 -0.86 -0.91
C LYS A 173 -7.56 0.18 -0.15
N VAL A 174 -6.96 0.76 0.89
CA VAL A 174 -7.61 1.70 1.82
C VAL A 174 -6.86 3.02 1.81
N GLU A 175 -7.55 4.10 1.45
CA GLU A 175 -7.00 5.44 1.41
C GLU A 175 -7.72 6.32 2.44
N VAL A 176 -6.97 6.90 3.35
CA VAL A 176 -7.50 7.70 4.45
C VAL A 176 -7.15 9.18 4.23
N PRO A 177 -8.14 10.10 4.25
CA PRO A 177 -7.87 11.53 4.18
C PRO A 177 -7.03 12.04 5.36
N CYS A 178 -6.19 13.05 5.15
CA CYS A 178 -5.32 13.61 6.19
C CYS A 178 -6.10 14.28 7.35
N ASP A 179 -7.34 14.71 7.09
CA ASP A 179 -8.26 15.32 8.06
C ASP A 179 -9.29 14.32 8.61
N ALA A 180 -9.12 13.03 8.33
CA ALA A 180 -10.02 12.00 8.82
C ALA A 180 -9.99 11.85 10.34
N THR A 181 -11.14 11.46 10.88
CA THR A 181 -11.33 11.05 12.27
C THR A 181 -11.90 9.62 12.30
N PRO A 182 -11.95 8.96 13.45
CA PRO A 182 -12.62 7.65 13.56
C PRO A 182 -14.12 7.65 13.15
N HIS A 183 -14.73 8.82 13.03
CA HIS A 183 -16.14 8.99 12.62
C HIS A 183 -16.29 9.36 11.14
N THR A 184 -15.19 9.56 10.42
CA THR A 184 -15.22 9.86 8.98
C THR A 184 -15.92 8.73 8.23
N PRO A 185 -16.89 9.04 7.35
CA PRO A 185 -17.54 8.02 6.54
C PRO A 185 -16.54 7.30 5.64
N TRP A 186 -16.88 6.08 5.25
CA TRP A 186 -16.12 5.32 4.27
C TRP A 186 -17.05 4.72 3.22
N ARG A 187 -16.53 4.48 2.03
CA ARG A 187 -17.28 3.78 0.98
C ARG A 187 -16.37 2.88 0.12
N VAL A 188 -16.99 1.88 -0.51
CA VAL A 188 -16.33 1.08 -1.54
C VAL A 188 -16.28 1.89 -2.82
N THR A 189 -15.12 1.88 -3.46
CA THR A 189 -14.82 2.68 -4.66
C THR A 189 -14.25 1.82 -5.77
N ARG A 190 -14.28 2.33 -7.00
CA ARG A 190 -13.44 1.83 -8.08
C ARG A 190 -12.09 2.55 -8.10
N LEU A 191 -11.11 1.93 -8.72
CA LEU A 191 -9.86 2.59 -9.05
C LEU A 191 -10.11 3.60 -10.18
N SER A 192 -9.71 4.86 -10.00
CA SER A 192 -9.77 5.86 -11.06
C SER A 192 -8.81 5.53 -12.20
N ARG A 193 -9.20 5.84 -13.41
CA ARG A 193 -8.31 5.75 -14.59
C ARG A 193 -7.41 6.97 -14.73
N GLN A 194 -7.59 7.99 -13.91
CA GLN A 194 -6.74 9.18 -13.93
C GLN A 194 -5.36 8.89 -13.35
N ARG A 195 -4.37 9.60 -13.86
CA ARG A 195 -3.02 9.62 -13.33
C ARG A 195 -2.87 10.79 -12.36
N TYR A 196 -2.92 10.51 -11.06
CA TYR A 196 -2.82 11.51 -10.00
C TYR A 196 -1.43 12.15 -9.89
N PHE A 197 -0.36 11.34 -9.96
CA PHE A 197 1.02 11.82 -9.93
C PHE A 197 1.53 12.02 -11.37
N ARG A 198 1.73 13.27 -11.76
CA ARG A 198 2.27 13.63 -13.08
C ARG A 198 3.74 14.03 -12.95
N ALA A 199 4.63 13.32 -13.65
CA ALA A 199 6.04 13.64 -13.65
C ALA A 199 6.30 14.99 -14.30
N LEU A 200 7.21 15.76 -13.70
CA LEU A 200 7.63 17.07 -14.20
C LEU A 200 8.97 16.95 -14.95
N PRO A 201 9.17 17.79 -16.00
CA PRO A 201 10.47 17.90 -16.65
C PRO A 201 11.55 18.34 -15.66
N THR A 202 12.69 17.66 -15.67
CA THR A 202 13.79 17.93 -14.73
C THR A 202 14.53 19.25 -15.01
N GLY A 203 14.31 19.88 -16.18
CA GLY A 203 15.04 21.07 -16.61
C GLY A 203 16.55 20.86 -16.77
N ARG A 204 17.00 19.58 -16.97
CA ARG A 204 18.43 19.29 -17.19
C ARG A 204 18.93 19.96 -18.48
N ARG A 205 20.17 20.48 -18.42
CA ARG A 205 20.81 21.15 -19.55
C ARG A 205 21.64 20.20 -20.40
N SER A 206 22.02 19.07 -19.84
CA SER A 206 22.70 17.99 -20.56
C SER A 206 22.25 16.63 -20.02
N LEU A 207 22.39 15.56 -20.83
CA LEU A 207 22.01 14.20 -20.41
C LEU A 207 22.91 13.66 -19.28
N ALA A 208 24.13 14.17 -19.12
CA ALA A 208 25.04 13.79 -18.06
C ALA A 208 24.68 14.43 -16.69
N GLU A 209 23.83 15.46 -16.69
CA GLU A 209 23.43 16.12 -15.45
C GLU A 209 22.53 15.20 -14.61
N LYS A 210 22.96 14.90 -13.36
CA LYS A 210 22.18 14.09 -12.42
C LYS A 210 21.03 14.94 -11.84
N ARG A 211 19.79 14.64 -12.23
CA ARG A 211 18.57 15.24 -11.66
C ARG A 211 17.53 14.16 -11.44
N ARG A 212 16.91 14.16 -10.27
CA ARG A 212 15.76 13.31 -9.98
C ARG A 212 14.52 13.87 -10.68
N LEU A 213 13.62 12.97 -11.10
CA LEU A 213 12.28 13.35 -11.53
C LEU A 213 11.52 13.90 -10.31
N ASP A 214 10.84 15.00 -10.53
CA ASP A 214 9.85 15.52 -9.60
C ASP A 214 8.45 15.28 -10.16
N TYR A 215 7.43 15.51 -9.37
CA TYR A 215 6.04 15.29 -9.74
C TYR A 215 5.14 16.38 -9.13
N GLU A 216 3.99 16.55 -9.74
CA GLU A 216 2.86 17.29 -9.20
C GLU A 216 1.65 16.38 -9.06
N MET A 217 0.74 16.75 -8.15
CA MET A 217 -0.54 16.06 -7.96
C MET A 217 -1.61 16.81 -8.75
N VAL A 218 -2.32 16.11 -9.65
CA VAL A 218 -3.27 16.69 -10.57
C VAL A 218 -4.56 15.90 -10.60
N ILE A 219 -5.69 16.59 -10.57
CA ILE A 219 -7.02 16.03 -10.77
C ILE A 219 -7.68 16.76 -11.94
N ASP A 220 -8.17 16.01 -12.91
CA ASP A 220 -9.07 16.55 -13.93
C ASP A 220 -10.53 16.34 -13.49
N HIS A 221 -11.10 17.35 -12.88
CA HIS A 221 -12.48 17.32 -12.39
C HIS A 221 -13.53 17.11 -13.50
N ALA A 222 -13.21 17.41 -14.76
CA ALA A 222 -14.14 17.24 -15.86
C ALA A 222 -14.34 15.76 -16.26
N THR A 223 -13.35 14.92 -15.99
CA THR A 223 -13.36 13.49 -16.34
C THR A 223 -13.28 12.56 -15.14
N LEU A 224 -13.30 13.12 -13.92
CA LEU A 224 -13.21 12.31 -12.69
C LEU A 224 -14.47 11.47 -12.49
N GLU A 225 -14.25 10.17 -12.34
CA GLU A 225 -15.33 9.22 -12.13
C GLU A 225 -15.93 9.42 -10.71
N PRO A 226 -17.27 9.55 -10.58
CA PRO A 226 -17.92 9.89 -9.30
C PRO A 226 -17.83 8.77 -8.26
N ASP A 227 -17.57 7.54 -8.68
CA ASP A 227 -17.44 6.37 -7.82
C ASP A 227 -15.96 5.96 -7.58
N SER A 228 -15.00 6.82 -7.96
CA SER A 228 -13.57 6.53 -7.87
C SER A 228 -12.97 6.80 -6.50
N ASP A 229 -11.79 6.20 -6.27
CA ASP A 229 -10.95 6.42 -5.09
C ASP A 229 -10.44 7.86 -4.99
N ILE A 230 -10.11 8.50 -6.14
CA ILE A 230 -9.71 9.91 -6.18
C ILE A 230 -10.87 10.81 -5.75
N GLN A 231 -12.09 10.56 -6.28
CA GLN A 231 -13.28 11.33 -5.91
C GLN A 231 -13.56 11.21 -4.40
N ALA A 232 -13.54 10.01 -3.87
CA ALA A 232 -13.83 9.74 -2.46
C ALA A 232 -12.80 10.40 -1.52
N LEU A 233 -11.51 10.18 -1.80
CA LEU A 233 -10.42 10.66 -0.94
C LEU A 233 -10.30 12.18 -0.98
N LEU A 234 -10.19 12.75 -2.19
CA LEU A 234 -9.69 14.12 -2.39
C LEU A 234 -10.81 15.16 -2.55
N VAL A 235 -12.00 14.74 -2.97
CA VAL A 235 -13.14 15.64 -3.17
C VAL A 235 -14.18 15.49 -2.04
N GLU A 236 -14.57 14.26 -1.75
CA GLU A 236 -15.60 13.99 -0.72
C GLU A 236 -15.02 13.90 0.70
N ARG A 237 -13.70 13.77 0.82
CA ARG A 237 -13.01 13.64 2.11
C ARG A 237 -13.53 12.47 2.95
N VAL A 238 -13.80 11.33 2.29
CA VAL A 238 -14.20 10.08 2.93
C VAL A 238 -13.15 9.00 2.69
N VAL A 239 -13.11 7.99 3.58
CA VAL A 239 -12.16 6.88 3.40
C VAL A 239 -12.59 6.03 2.21
N ALA A 240 -11.68 5.87 1.25
CA ALA A 240 -11.91 5.05 0.06
C ALA A 240 -11.42 3.62 0.30
N VAL A 241 -12.30 2.64 0.09
CA VAL A 241 -11.97 1.21 0.16
C VAL A 241 -12.15 0.63 -1.24
N THR A 242 -11.04 0.39 -1.93
CA THR A 242 -11.05 -0.11 -3.31
C THR A 242 -10.68 -1.59 -3.32
N PRO A 243 -11.58 -2.50 -3.72
CA PRO A 243 -11.21 -3.88 -3.96
C PRO A 243 -10.33 -3.97 -5.21
N LEU A 244 -9.22 -4.70 -5.13
CA LEU A 244 -8.33 -4.96 -6.24
C LEU A 244 -8.26 -6.46 -6.52
N SER A 245 -8.07 -6.78 -7.81
CA SER A 245 -7.91 -8.14 -8.33
C SER A 245 -6.51 -8.32 -8.92
N LEU A 246 -5.98 -9.52 -8.82
CA LEU A 246 -4.79 -9.97 -9.55
C LEU A 246 -5.08 -10.19 -11.04
N ASP A 247 -6.35 -10.36 -11.41
CA ASP A 247 -6.76 -10.43 -12.81
C ASP A 247 -6.72 -9.03 -13.45
N LEU A 248 -5.68 -8.78 -14.23
CA LEU A 248 -5.48 -7.55 -15.00
C LEU A 248 -6.13 -7.62 -16.39
N THR A 249 -6.86 -8.67 -16.71
CA THR A 249 -7.56 -8.79 -17.99
C THR A 249 -8.54 -7.63 -18.15
N SER A 250 -8.56 -7.04 -19.34
CA SER A 250 -9.53 -5.98 -19.66
C SER A 250 -10.96 -6.52 -19.58
N ARG A 251 -11.88 -5.68 -19.08
CA ARG A 251 -13.30 -6.00 -18.94
C ARG A 251 -14.10 -5.88 -20.24
N VAL A 252 -13.44 -5.93 -21.41
CA VAL A 252 -14.10 -5.98 -22.71
C VAL A 252 -14.62 -7.38 -23.01
N ALA A 253 -15.62 -7.49 -23.88
CA ALA A 253 -16.01 -8.78 -24.44
C ALA A 253 -14.89 -9.31 -25.34
N LEU A 254 -14.22 -10.39 -24.93
CA LEU A 254 -13.03 -10.90 -25.64
C LEU A 254 -13.34 -11.32 -27.08
N GLU A 255 -14.53 -11.86 -27.31
CA GLU A 255 -15.00 -12.24 -28.65
C GLU A 255 -15.15 -11.03 -29.59
N GLU A 256 -15.63 -9.88 -29.06
CA GLU A 256 -15.74 -8.64 -29.84
C GLU A 256 -14.35 -8.09 -30.20
N LEU A 257 -13.43 -8.12 -29.23
CA LEU A 257 -12.04 -7.71 -29.47
C LEU A 257 -11.36 -8.64 -30.49
N GLU A 258 -11.55 -9.94 -30.37
CA GLU A 258 -11.00 -10.91 -31.35
C GLU A 258 -11.52 -10.64 -32.76
N ALA A 259 -12.82 -10.33 -32.91
CA ALA A 259 -13.41 -9.97 -34.19
C ALA A 259 -12.84 -8.66 -34.78
N GLN A 260 -12.45 -7.69 -33.92
CA GLN A 260 -11.82 -6.43 -34.37
C GLN A 260 -10.36 -6.61 -34.80
N LEU A 261 -9.67 -7.62 -34.26
CA LEU A 261 -8.24 -7.87 -34.53
C LEU A 261 -8.01 -8.78 -35.75
N ARG A 262 -9.04 -9.46 -36.23
CA ARG A 262 -9.05 -10.30 -37.47
C ARG A 262 -9.33 -9.43 -38.71
#